data_9f3fbb510e21ce2298c852a4ac94ed7e
#
_entry.id   9f3fbb510e21ce2298c852a4ac94ed7e
#
_cell.length_a   1.000
_cell.length_b   1.000
_cell.length_c   1.000
_cell.angle_alpha   90.00
_cell.angle_beta   90.00
_cell.angle_gamma   90.00
#
_symmetry.space_group_name_H-M   'P 1'
#
loop_
_entity.id
_entity.type
_entity.pdbx_description
1 polymer ?
#
loop_
_entity_poly.entity_id
_entity_poly.type
_entity_poly.pdbx_seq_one_letter_code
_entity_poly.pdbx_strand_id
1 'polypeptide(L)'
;DLVQPNFVLYVPNSGHDLDDRELVFAGITGFYRYIASGQPLPKLEWSHRQDGDRLHLQFSADQKPAQTRLWVTASSKRDFRSASWVAVPVQEKEDGKFSGQVEIHQQQYVALFGECVFMVDGQPCPLSTQINIGSITQKE
;
A
#
# COMPACT_ATOMS: atom_id res chain seq x y z
N ASP A 1 5.70 -17.84 -9.75
CA ASP A 1 5.17 -18.11 -8.40
C ASP A 1 6.32 -17.92 -7.42
N LEU A 2 6.28 -16.83 -6.66
CA LEU A 2 7.24 -16.60 -5.59
C LEU A 2 6.82 -17.46 -4.39
N VAL A 3 7.57 -18.50 -4.12
CA VAL A 3 7.27 -19.55 -3.13
C VAL A 3 7.57 -19.11 -1.68
N GLN A 4 8.05 -17.88 -1.48
CA GLN A 4 8.43 -17.33 -0.18
C GLN A 4 7.54 -16.11 0.16
N PRO A 5 7.30 -15.84 1.44
CA PRO A 5 6.59 -14.61 1.82
C PRO A 5 7.37 -13.39 1.30
N ASN A 6 6.68 -12.58 0.52
CA ASN A 6 7.25 -11.35 -0.03
C ASN A 6 6.77 -10.16 0.79
N PHE A 7 7.72 -9.32 1.16
CA PHE A 7 7.44 -8.06 1.84
C PHE A 7 7.71 -6.93 0.85
N VAL A 8 6.75 -6.04 0.72
CA VAL A 8 6.82 -4.93 -0.22
C VAL A 8 6.73 -3.62 0.55
N LEU A 9 7.53 -2.67 0.15
CA LEU A 9 7.41 -1.28 0.56
C LEU A 9 7.41 -0.42 -0.71
N TYR A 10 6.35 0.33 -0.92
CA TYR A 10 6.32 1.41 -1.89
C TYR A 10 6.62 2.73 -1.19
N VAL A 11 7.41 3.58 -1.84
CA VAL A 11 7.76 4.92 -1.36
C VAL A 11 7.06 5.93 -2.27
N PRO A 12 5.86 6.41 -1.88
CA PRO A 12 5.09 7.34 -2.70
C PRO A 12 5.83 8.65 -2.93
N ASN A 13 5.59 9.28 -4.08
CA ASN A 13 6.15 10.58 -4.42
C ASN A 13 7.68 10.65 -4.40
N SER A 14 8.33 9.50 -4.51
CA SER A 14 9.79 9.41 -4.50
C SER A 14 10.28 9.00 -5.89
N GLY A 15 11.22 9.74 -6.42
CA GLY A 15 11.87 9.43 -7.67
C GLY A 15 13.04 8.45 -7.50
N HIS A 16 13.89 8.37 -8.51
CA HIS A 16 15.08 7.51 -8.49
C HIS A 16 16.06 7.90 -7.36
N ASP A 17 16.05 9.16 -6.95
CA ASP A 17 16.93 9.69 -5.90
C ASP A 17 16.45 9.36 -4.48
N LEU A 18 15.33 8.63 -4.35
CA LEU A 18 14.74 8.25 -3.06
C LEU A 18 14.55 9.47 -2.14
N ASP A 19 13.75 10.43 -2.60
CA ASP A 19 13.54 11.71 -1.91
C ASP A 19 13.03 11.53 -0.47
N ASP A 20 12.15 10.54 -0.22
CA ASP A 20 11.73 10.17 1.13
C ASP A 20 12.68 9.12 1.73
N ARG A 21 13.88 9.54 2.06
CA ARG A 21 14.89 8.68 2.68
C ARG A 21 14.47 8.17 4.06
N GLU A 22 13.69 8.93 4.78
CA GLU A 22 13.21 8.55 6.11
C GLU A 22 12.33 7.29 6.03
N LEU A 23 11.39 7.24 5.09
CA LEU A 23 10.55 6.07 4.86
C LEU A 23 11.37 4.86 4.38
N VAL A 24 12.34 5.07 3.48
CA VAL A 24 13.23 4.01 3.00
C VAL A 24 14.04 3.41 4.15
N PHE A 25 14.67 4.26 4.97
CA PHE A 25 15.44 3.81 6.12
C PHE A 25 14.57 3.14 7.18
N ALA A 26 13.37 3.64 7.43
CA ALA A 26 12.41 3.00 8.33
C ALA A 26 12.08 1.58 7.87
N GLY A 27 11.84 1.38 6.58
CA GLY A 27 11.59 0.05 6.01
C GLY A 27 12.77 -0.90 6.18
N ILE A 28 13.97 -0.48 5.79
CA ILE A 28 15.19 -1.31 5.88
C ILE A 28 15.53 -1.64 7.34
N THR A 29 15.55 -0.64 8.21
CA THR A 29 15.92 -0.83 9.62
C THR A 29 14.86 -1.61 10.40
N GLY A 30 13.58 -1.38 10.12
CA GLY A 30 12.48 -2.12 10.71
C GLY A 30 12.54 -3.60 10.33
N PHE A 31 12.73 -3.90 9.04
CA PHE A 31 12.91 -5.26 8.55
C PHE A 31 14.10 -5.97 9.22
N TYR A 32 15.26 -5.30 9.28
CA TYR A 32 16.44 -5.84 9.95
C TYR A 32 16.21 -6.13 11.45
N ARG A 33 15.48 -5.25 12.15
CA ARG A 33 15.16 -5.42 13.56
C ARG A 33 14.26 -6.62 13.81
N TYR A 34 13.25 -6.84 12.97
CA TYR A 34 12.43 -8.06 13.04
C TYR A 34 13.28 -9.31 12.93
N ILE A 35 14.19 -9.36 11.97
CA ILE A 35 15.10 -10.51 11.79
C ILE A 35 16.03 -10.66 13.01
N ALA A 36 16.64 -9.58 13.47
CA ALA A 36 17.60 -9.61 14.57
C ALA A 36 16.96 -9.99 15.92
N SER A 37 15.70 -9.57 16.14
CA SER A 37 14.95 -9.93 17.36
C SER A 37 14.36 -11.34 17.33
N GLY A 38 14.39 -12.03 16.19
CA GLY A 38 13.74 -13.32 16.01
C GLY A 38 12.20 -13.25 16.02
N GLN A 39 11.63 -12.05 15.97
CA GLN A 39 10.18 -11.90 15.89
C GLN A 39 9.68 -12.19 14.47
N PRO A 40 8.48 -12.78 14.32
CA PRO A 40 7.91 -12.99 13.00
C PRO A 40 7.55 -11.66 12.36
N LEU A 41 7.92 -11.49 11.09
CA LEU A 41 7.47 -10.33 10.30
C LEU A 41 5.95 -10.33 10.17
N PRO A 42 5.29 -9.16 10.27
CA PRO A 42 3.86 -9.06 10.06
C PRO A 42 3.46 -9.55 8.67
N LYS A 43 2.36 -10.27 8.58
CA LYS A 43 1.81 -10.75 7.31
C LYS A 43 0.62 -9.88 6.92
N LEU A 44 0.65 -9.39 5.69
CA LEU A 44 -0.48 -8.70 5.08
C LEU A 44 -1.18 -9.65 4.11
N GLU A 45 -2.51 -9.67 4.19
CA GLU A 45 -3.37 -10.30 3.20
C GLU A 45 -4.23 -9.21 2.56
N TRP A 46 -4.47 -9.30 1.25
CA TRP A 46 -5.26 -8.30 0.55
C TRP A 46 -6.03 -8.89 -0.63
N SER A 47 -7.08 -8.19 -0.99
CA SER A 47 -7.85 -8.44 -2.20
C SER A 47 -8.28 -7.12 -2.83
N HIS A 48 -8.30 -7.11 -4.16
CA HIS A 48 -8.74 -5.98 -4.95
C HIS A 48 -10.01 -6.38 -5.73
N ARG A 49 -10.93 -5.44 -5.88
CA ARG A 49 -12.11 -5.59 -6.72
C ARG A 49 -12.41 -4.28 -7.42
N GLN A 50 -12.62 -4.32 -8.72
CA GLN A 50 -13.24 -3.22 -9.44
C GLN A 50 -14.71 -3.51 -9.63
N ASP A 51 -15.57 -2.55 -9.28
CA ASP A 51 -17.01 -2.61 -9.43
C ASP A 51 -17.48 -1.33 -10.12
N GLY A 52 -17.73 -1.45 -11.43
CA GLY A 52 -18.02 -0.32 -12.28
C GLY A 52 -16.90 0.74 -12.27
N ASP A 53 -17.23 1.90 -11.73
CA ASP A 53 -16.35 3.05 -11.62
C ASP A 53 -15.57 3.12 -10.29
N ARG A 54 -15.58 2.05 -9.47
CA ARG A 54 -14.91 2.04 -8.18
C ARG A 54 -13.88 0.93 -8.07
N LEU A 55 -12.71 1.29 -7.62
CA LEU A 55 -11.65 0.37 -7.26
C LEU A 55 -11.61 0.21 -5.74
N HIS A 56 -11.76 -1.02 -5.28
CA HIS A 56 -11.80 -1.37 -3.86
C HIS A 56 -10.56 -2.15 -3.46
N LEU A 57 -10.06 -1.88 -2.27
CA LEU A 57 -9.04 -2.66 -1.59
C LEU A 57 -9.60 -3.09 -0.23
N GLN A 58 -9.45 -4.38 0.08
CA GLN A 58 -9.59 -4.92 1.42
C GLN A 58 -8.25 -5.54 1.81
N PHE A 59 -7.80 -5.29 3.03
CA PHE A 59 -6.56 -5.87 3.53
C PHE A 59 -6.63 -6.10 5.02
N SER A 60 -5.81 -7.02 5.48
CA SER A 60 -5.70 -7.36 6.90
C SER A 60 -4.25 -7.61 7.27
N ALA A 61 -3.97 -7.52 8.56
CA ALA A 61 -2.67 -7.84 9.14
C ALA A 61 -2.85 -8.82 10.30
N ASP A 62 -1.92 -9.77 10.43
CA ASP A 62 -1.89 -10.73 11.55
C ASP A 62 -1.37 -10.11 12.86
N GLN A 63 -0.79 -8.93 12.78
CA GLN A 63 -0.36 -8.11 13.91
C GLN A 63 -1.01 -6.72 13.81
N LYS A 64 -1.28 -6.09 14.94
CA LYS A 64 -1.90 -4.76 14.98
C LYS A 64 -0.93 -3.68 14.50
N PRO A 65 -1.22 -2.98 13.38
CA PRO A 65 -0.41 -1.86 12.93
C PRO A 65 -0.63 -0.63 13.84
N ALA A 66 0.40 0.16 14.02
CA ALA A 66 0.32 1.46 14.71
C ALA A 66 -0.37 2.52 13.85
N GLN A 67 -0.26 2.38 12.52
CA GLN A 67 -0.90 3.28 11.55
C GLN A 67 -1.25 2.51 10.27
N THR A 68 -2.37 2.92 9.66
CA THR A 68 -2.79 2.43 8.35
C THR A 68 -3.18 3.60 7.44
N ARG A 69 -2.90 3.46 6.15
CA ARG A 69 -3.27 4.45 5.12
C ARG A 69 -3.64 3.74 3.83
N LEU A 70 -4.44 4.42 3.02
CA LEU A 70 -4.63 4.08 1.62
C LEU A 70 -3.91 5.14 0.79
N TRP A 71 -2.99 4.72 -0.04
CA TRP A 71 -2.37 5.58 -1.02
C TRP A 71 -3.10 5.49 -2.35
N VAL A 72 -3.46 6.63 -2.91
CA VAL A 72 -4.19 6.72 -4.17
C VAL A 72 -3.53 7.72 -5.11
N THR A 73 -3.63 7.46 -6.41
CA THR A 73 -3.20 8.39 -7.46
C THR A 73 -4.02 8.18 -8.72
N ALA A 74 -4.04 9.18 -9.59
CA ALA A 74 -4.70 9.12 -10.89
C ALA A 74 -3.79 9.67 -11.99
N SER A 75 -3.95 9.14 -13.20
CA SER A 75 -3.20 9.56 -14.39
C SER A 75 -4.06 9.39 -15.64
N SER A 76 -3.85 10.22 -16.65
CA SER A 76 -4.47 10.04 -17.97
C SER A 76 -3.83 8.87 -18.77
N LYS A 77 -2.73 8.32 -18.30
CA LYS A 77 -2.01 7.20 -18.88
C LYS A 77 -1.75 6.13 -17.82
N ARG A 78 -1.54 4.89 -18.25
CA ARG A 78 -1.12 3.79 -17.34
C ARG A 78 0.36 3.93 -16.93
N ASP A 79 0.78 5.15 -16.67
CA ASP A 79 2.11 5.53 -16.22
C ASP A 79 1.96 6.53 -15.09
N PHE A 80 2.42 6.17 -13.92
CA PHE A 80 2.26 6.94 -12.69
C PHE A 80 3.58 7.57 -12.20
N ARG A 81 4.65 7.54 -12.99
CA ARG A 81 5.96 8.06 -12.60
C ARG A 81 5.97 9.55 -12.28
N SER A 82 5.10 10.31 -12.92
CA SER A 82 4.93 11.75 -12.68
C SER A 82 3.64 12.10 -11.91
N ALA A 83 2.90 11.09 -11.47
CA ALA A 83 1.67 11.29 -10.73
C ALA A 83 1.96 11.48 -9.24
N SER A 84 1.19 12.35 -8.59
CA SER A 84 1.28 12.54 -7.14
C SER A 84 0.39 11.56 -6.40
N TRP A 85 0.94 10.85 -5.46
CA TRP A 85 0.22 9.96 -4.55
C TRP A 85 -0.29 10.74 -3.34
N VAL A 86 -1.52 10.47 -2.96
CA VAL A 86 -2.19 11.11 -1.82
C VAL A 86 -2.58 10.03 -0.82
N ALA A 87 -2.22 10.24 0.44
CA ALA A 87 -2.66 9.37 1.53
C ALA A 87 -4.09 9.74 1.94
N VAL A 88 -4.97 8.75 1.99
CA VAL A 88 -6.34 8.90 2.47
C VAL A 88 -6.61 7.93 3.62
N PRO A 89 -7.55 8.25 4.53
CA PRO A 89 -7.92 7.35 5.60
C PRO A 89 -8.49 6.04 5.08
N VAL A 90 -8.22 4.96 5.80
CA VAL A 90 -8.88 3.66 5.62
C VAL A 90 -10.02 3.51 6.63
N GLN A 91 -10.99 2.66 6.31
CA GLN A 91 -12.02 2.24 7.27
C GLN A 91 -11.58 0.94 7.93
N GLU A 92 -11.45 0.95 9.25
CA GLU A 92 -11.30 -0.26 10.03
C GLU A 92 -12.70 -0.84 10.28
N LYS A 93 -12.97 -2.05 9.79
CA LYS A 93 -14.28 -2.72 9.94
C LYS A 93 -14.33 -3.64 11.15
N GLU A 94 -13.22 -4.33 11.37
CA GLU A 94 -12.98 -5.24 12.48
C GLU A 94 -11.53 -5.10 12.88
N ASP A 95 -11.15 -5.55 14.07
CA ASP A 95 -9.76 -5.48 14.53
C ASP A 95 -8.79 -6.13 13.51
N GLY A 96 -7.87 -5.35 12.99
CA GLY A 96 -6.91 -5.77 11.98
C GLY A 96 -7.44 -5.91 10.54
N LYS A 97 -8.70 -5.55 10.27
CA LYS A 97 -9.28 -5.58 8.91
C LYS A 97 -9.63 -4.18 8.42
N PHE A 98 -9.08 -3.82 7.30
CA PHE A 98 -9.16 -2.48 6.72
C PHE A 98 -9.76 -2.51 5.32
N SER A 99 -10.43 -1.43 4.96
CA SER A 99 -10.94 -1.26 3.60
C SER A 99 -10.81 0.18 3.13
N GLY A 100 -10.62 0.33 1.83
CA GLY A 100 -10.62 1.62 1.15
C GLY A 100 -11.12 1.49 -0.27
N GLN A 101 -11.53 2.59 -0.85
CA GLN A 101 -12.01 2.64 -2.23
C GLN A 101 -11.66 3.99 -2.86
N VAL A 102 -11.58 4.00 -4.18
CA VAL A 102 -11.39 5.20 -4.99
C VAL A 102 -12.27 5.14 -6.22
N GLU A 103 -12.82 6.30 -6.61
CA GLU A 103 -13.60 6.45 -7.82
C GLU A 103 -12.69 6.58 -9.05
N ILE A 104 -13.06 5.92 -10.13
CA ILE A 104 -12.36 5.97 -11.42
C ILE A 104 -13.16 6.91 -12.33
N HIS A 105 -12.58 8.04 -12.68
CA HIS A 105 -13.20 8.94 -13.65
C HIS A 105 -12.92 8.52 -15.08
N GLN A 106 -13.79 8.91 -16.01
CA GLN A 106 -13.61 8.60 -17.42
C GLN A 106 -12.26 9.09 -17.94
N GLN A 107 -11.64 8.31 -18.83
CA GLN A 107 -10.33 8.59 -19.43
C GLN A 107 -9.16 8.68 -18.42
N GLN A 108 -9.33 8.09 -17.24
CA GLN A 108 -8.28 8.01 -16.23
C GLN A 108 -7.96 6.56 -15.87
N TYR A 109 -6.70 6.38 -15.50
CA TYR A 109 -6.23 5.24 -14.75
C TYR A 109 -6.07 5.67 -13.29
N VAL A 110 -6.54 4.86 -12.38
CA VAL A 110 -6.40 5.09 -10.94
C VAL A 110 -5.61 3.93 -10.35
N ALA A 111 -4.68 4.24 -9.48
CA ALA A 111 -3.92 3.24 -8.75
C ALA A 111 -4.08 3.44 -7.25
N LEU A 112 -4.10 2.32 -6.50
CA LEU A 112 -4.16 2.34 -5.05
C LEU A 112 -3.36 1.19 -4.43
N PHE A 113 -2.91 1.39 -3.20
CA PHE A 113 -2.38 0.36 -2.32
C PHE A 113 -2.58 0.74 -0.85
N GLY A 114 -2.59 -0.26 0.02
CA GLY A 114 -2.64 -0.08 1.48
C GLY A 114 -1.24 -0.08 2.08
N GLU A 115 -1.03 0.75 3.09
CA GLU A 115 0.18 0.78 3.91
C GLU A 115 -0.18 0.50 5.37
N CYS A 116 0.57 -0.39 6.01
CA CYS A 116 0.55 -0.64 7.44
C CYS A 116 1.92 -0.29 8.03
N VAL A 117 1.95 0.53 9.07
CA VAL A 117 3.18 0.81 9.82
C VAL A 117 3.13 0.04 11.12
N PHE A 118 4.05 -0.89 11.30
CA PHE A 118 4.24 -1.64 12.55
C PHE A 118 5.36 -1.02 13.37
N MET A 119 5.37 -1.35 14.67
CA MET A 119 6.45 -0.90 15.55
C MET A 119 7.26 -2.12 15.99
N VAL A 120 8.57 -2.04 15.83
CA VAL A 120 9.53 -3.03 16.32
C VAL A 120 10.62 -2.31 17.10
N ASP A 121 10.80 -2.67 18.36
CA ASP A 121 11.75 -2.01 19.28
C ASP A 121 11.60 -0.47 19.28
N GLY A 122 10.35 0.02 19.24
CA GLY A 122 10.06 1.46 19.22
C GLY A 122 10.34 2.16 17.88
N GLN A 123 10.69 1.43 16.83
CA GLN A 123 10.96 1.98 15.50
C GLN A 123 9.90 1.55 14.48
N PRO A 124 9.53 2.43 13.55
CA PRO A 124 8.56 2.10 12.52
C PRO A 124 9.10 1.09 11.51
N CYS A 125 8.23 0.17 11.10
CA CYS A 125 8.44 -0.78 10.02
C CYS A 125 7.24 -0.72 9.07
N PRO A 126 7.28 0.07 8.00
CA PRO A 126 6.21 0.17 7.04
C PRO A 126 6.23 -1.02 6.08
N LEU A 127 5.04 -1.55 5.78
CA LEU A 127 4.79 -2.59 4.78
C LEU A 127 3.61 -2.16 3.90
N SER A 128 3.64 -2.53 2.63
CA SER A 128 2.61 -2.20 1.65
C SER A 128 1.91 -3.45 1.13
N THR A 129 0.62 -3.33 0.81
CA THR A 129 -0.04 -4.29 -0.08
C THR A 129 0.46 -4.09 -1.50
N GLN A 130 0.15 -5.00 -2.41
CA GLN A 130 0.46 -4.79 -3.82
C GLN A 130 -0.41 -3.65 -4.40
N ILE A 131 0.19 -2.86 -5.31
CA ILE A 131 -0.53 -1.83 -6.08
C ILE A 131 -1.53 -2.51 -7.02
N ASN A 132 -2.74 -1.97 -7.09
CA ASN A 132 -3.71 -2.30 -8.12
C ASN A 132 -4.07 -1.06 -8.95
N ILE A 133 -4.33 -1.28 -10.24
CA ILE A 133 -4.67 -0.25 -11.21
C ILE A 133 -6.04 -0.56 -11.80
N GLY A 134 -6.94 0.41 -11.72
CA GLY A 134 -8.26 0.36 -12.36
C GLY A 134 -8.39 1.41 -13.47
N SER A 135 -9.26 1.13 -14.43
CA SER A 135 -9.67 2.08 -15.47
C SER A 135 -11.07 1.74 -15.96
N ILE A 136 -11.79 2.73 -16.46
CA ILE A 136 -13.04 2.52 -17.17
C ILE A 136 -12.71 2.47 -18.67
N THR A 137 -12.83 1.29 -19.25
CA THR A 137 -12.75 1.13 -20.70
C THR A 137 -14.11 1.51 -21.28
N GLN A 138 -14.17 2.53 -22.15
CA GLN A 138 -15.37 2.74 -22.95
C GLN A 138 -15.56 1.49 -23.83
N LYS A 139 -16.68 0.80 -23.68
CA LYS A 139 -17.12 -0.14 -24.70
C LYS A 139 -17.50 0.68 -25.92
N GLU A 140 -16.70 0.58 -27.00
CA GLU A 140 -17.12 0.99 -28.32
C GLU A 140 -18.37 0.22 -28.76
#